data_81252d5c82bd0a2f50f2397356d8f859
#
_entry.id   81252d5c82bd0a2f50f2397356d8f859
#
_cell.length_a   1.000
_cell.length_b   1.000
_cell.length_c   1.000
_cell.angle_alpha   90.00
_cell.angle_beta   90.00
_cell.angle_gamma   90.00
#
_symmetry.space_group_name_H-M   'P 1'
#
loop_
_entity.id
_entity.type
_entity.pdbx_description
1 polymer ?
#
loop_
_entity_poly.entity_id
_entity_poly.type
_entity_poly.pdbx_seq_one_letter_code
_entity_poly.pdbx_strand_id
1 'polypeptide(L)'
;MAATVRAGIILTASLIKTMLSGFRLSAADNVDPFRFPGRTRPERVGLRTAAHNLAAIVRHSSAWAATAAALKDRDSSRLLLELCAYRLLGGRHYRLPRNDELFWRNVEAVERELVVQRNVSRAGGYDLHLYRLAGRSGPIELEAHPMNILNSFLIEQYRFARSGAVVEAEGDDLVLDGGGAWGDTALYFADRAPAGKVFTFELEERNLEVLRRNLARNPRLAARIEVVERALWNKSGERLHLAAAGPGTRIGGAPGPGRALEVVESIAIDDWRAENGARRVDFIKMDIEGAEIPALQGARRTIRDCSPKLAIATYHSIRELLTIPTLLAELHHGYDLHLAHATIHAEETIAFARPHVGAG
;
A
#
# COMPACT_ATOMS: atom_id res chain seq x y z
N MET A 1 13.06 -1.75 -30.08
CA MET A 1 13.16 -0.28 -30.08
C MET A 1 11.95 0.40 -30.71
N ALA A 2 11.59 0.15 -31.98
CA ALA A 2 10.43 0.79 -32.64
C ALA A 2 9.07 0.53 -31.93
N ALA A 3 8.79 -0.69 -31.46
CA ALA A 3 7.56 -1.03 -30.75
C ALA A 3 7.44 -0.27 -29.41
N THR A 4 8.52 -0.14 -28.67
CA THR A 4 8.55 0.59 -27.36
C THR A 4 8.33 2.09 -27.57
N VAL A 5 8.91 2.68 -28.62
CA VAL A 5 8.69 4.08 -28.97
C VAL A 5 7.23 4.32 -29.36
N ARG A 6 6.65 3.44 -30.17
CA ARG A 6 5.23 3.52 -30.57
C ARG A 6 4.28 3.39 -29.37
N ALA A 7 4.57 2.46 -28.45
CA ALA A 7 3.79 2.31 -27.22
C ALA A 7 3.89 3.58 -26.34
N GLY A 8 5.06 4.18 -26.21
CA GLY A 8 5.26 5.43 -25.47
C GLY A 8 4.46 6.60 -26.07
N ILE A 9 4.39 6.73 -27.38
CA ILE A 9 3.60 7.76 -28.07
C ILE A 9 2.11 7.57 -27.78
N ILE A 10 1.60 6.34 -27.89
CA ILE A 10 0.18 6.03 -27.62
C ILE A 10 -0.18 6.35 -26.17
N LEU A 11 0.67 5.97 -25.22
CA LEU A 11 0.44 6.25 -23.81
C LEU A 11 0.48 7.75 -23.50
N THR A 12 1.38 8.50 -24.11
CA THR A 12 1.45 9.95 -23.97
C THR A 12 0.19 10.62 -24.52
N ALA A 13 -0.30 10.22 -25.68
CA ALA A 13 -1.56 10.71 -26.24
C ALA A 13 -2.76 10.36 -25.33
N SER A 14 -2.78 9.13 -24.77
CA SER A 14 -3.81 8.69 -23.83
C SER A 14 -3.77 9.49 -22.54
N LEU A 15 -2.59 9.79 -22.01
CA LEU A 15 -2.43 10.63 -20.81
C LEU A 15 -2.94 12.06 -21.07
N ILE A 16 -2.57 12.68 -22.18
CA ILE A 16 -3.07 14.02 -22.56
C ILE A 16 -4.60 14.00 -22.65
N LYS A 17 -5.18 13.00 -23.31
CA LYS A 17 -6.63 12.83 -23.39
C LYS A 17 -7.27 12.70 -22.00
N THR A 18 -6.68 11.88 -21.12
CA THR A 18 -7.14 11.69 -19.74
C THR A 18 -7.09 13.00 -18.95
N MET A 19 -5.98 13.74 -19.07
CA MET A 19 -5.83 15.05 -18.43
C MET A 19 -6.91 16.04 -18.91
N LEU A 20 -7.12 16.15 -20.22
CA LEU A 20 -8.11 17.08 -20.79
C LEU A 20 -9.55 16.69 -20.42
N SER A 21 -9.90 15.40 -20.46
CA SER A 21 -11.25 14.94 -20.13
C SER A 21 -11.58 15.01 -18.64
N GLY A 22 -10.57 14.86 -17.77
CA GLY A 22 -10.72 14.90 -16.32
C GLY A 22 -10.40 16.25 -15.69
N PHE A 23 -9.91 17.24 -16.46
CA PHE A 23 -9.56 18.55 -15.94
C PHE A 23 -10.78 19.30 -15.42
N ARG A 24 -10.65 19.90 -14.23
CA ARG A 24 -11.67 20.75 -13.61
C ARG A 24 -11.04 22.08 -13.20
N LEU A 25 -11.80 23.17 -13.31
CA LEU A 25 -11.37 24.48 -12.85
C LEU A 25 -11.15 24.51 -11.34
N SER A 26 -12.01 23.78 -10.59
CA SER A 26 -11.85 23.54 -9.16
C SER A 26 -12.61 22.27 -8.76
N ALA A 27 -11.95 21.40 -8.01
CA ALA A 27 -12.56 20.23 -7.37
C ALA A 27 -12.58 20.49 -5.85
N ALA A 28 -13.41 21.44 -5.40
CA ALA A 28 -13.44 21.92 -4.02
C ALA A 28 -13.73 20.83 -2.98
N ASP A 29 -14.41 19.76 -3.38
CA ASP A 29 -14.79 18.59 -2.59
C ASP A 29 -13.69 17.50 -2.51
N ASN A 30 -12.52 17.73 -3.11
CA ASN A 30 -11.44 16.75 -3.18
C ASN A 30 -10.43 16.91 -2.03
N VAL A 31 -10.93 16.97 -0.79
CA VAL A 31 -10.10 17.07 0.42
C VAL A 31 -10.42 15.91 1.35
N ASP A 32 -9.45 15.04 1.56
CA ASP A 32 -9.55 13.95 2.55
C ASP A 32 -9.46 14.54 3.97
N PRO A 33 -10.51 14.42 4.80
CA PRO A 33 -10.54 15.03 6.12
C PRO A 33 -9.58 14.34 7.10
N PHE A 34 -9.28 13.07 6.90
CA PHE A 34 -8.39 12.31 7.77
C PHE A 34 -6.92 12.56 7.43
N ARG A 35 -6.59 12.64 6.14
CA ARG A 35 -5.22 12.89 5.68
C ARG A 35 -4.81 14.35 5.86
N PHE A 36 -5.76 15.26 5.70
CA PHE A 36 -5.52 16.71 5.73
C PHE A 36 -6.49 17.43 6.69
N PRO A 37 -6.43 17.12 8.00
CA PRO A 37 -7.37 17.71 8.96
C PRO A 37 -7.30 19.24 8.95
N GLY A 38 -8.47 19.87 8.91
CA GLY A 38 -8.60 21.34 8.89
C GLY A 38 -8.31 22.00 7.55
N ARG A 39 -7.91 21.28 6.50
CA ARG A 39 -7.83 21.86 5.14
C ARG A 39 -9.22 22.03 4.55
N THR A 40 -9.43 23.18 3.93
CA THR A 40 -10.67 23.51 3.20
C THR A 40 -10.48 23.51 1.68
N ARG A 41 -9.25 23.29 1.22
CA ARG A 41 -8.92 23.35 -0.21
C ARG A 41 -8.07 22.16 -0.61
N PRO A 42 -8.32 21.57 -1.78
CA PRO A 42 -7.53 20.46 -2.31
C PRO A 42 -6.07 20.84 -2.52
N GLU A 43 -5.24 19.81 -2.54
CA GLU A 43 -3.81 19.93 -2.78
C GLU A 43 -3.53 20.55 -4.16
N ARG A 44 -2.57 21.49 -4.19
CA ARG A 44 -2.06 22.09 -5.45
C ARG A 44 -0.71 21.46 -5.73
N VAL A 45 -0.54 20.94 -6.92
CA VAL A 45 0.76 20.56 -7.43
C VAL A 45 1.45 21.80 -7.99
N GLY A 46 2.59 22.17 -7.39
CA GLY A 46 3.41 23.29 -7.87
C GLY A 46 4.12 22.93 -9.19
N LEU A 47 4.48 23.94 -9.98
CA LEU A 47 5.16 23.75 -11.28
C LEU A 47 6.43 22.90 -11.17
N ARG A 48 7.23 23.03 -10.11
CA ARG A 48 8.44 22.24 -9.87
C ARG A 48 8.10 20.76 -9.67
N THR A 49 7.10 20.46 -8.87
CA THR A 49 6.62 19.06 -8.64
C THR A 49 6.04 18.47 -9.91
N ALA A 50 5.21 19.23 -10.65
CA ALA A 50 4.67 18.78 -11.93
C ALA A 50 5.79 18.49 -12.94
N ALA A 51 6.77 19.37 -13.06
CA ALA A 51 7.94 19.17 -13.94
C ALA A 51 8.76 17.95 -13.51
N HIS A 52 8.99 17.75 -12.21
CA HIS A 52 9.67 16.57 -11.68
C HIS A 52 8.91 15.28 -12.04
N ASN A 53 7.60 15.24 -11.82
CA ASN A 53 6.76 14.09 -12.16
C ASN A 53 6.76 13.82 -13.67
N LEU A 54 6.65 14.86 -14.50
CA LEU A 54 6.74 14.72 -15.95
C LEU A 54 8.10 14.17 -16.39
N ALA A 55 9.19 14.70 -15.83
CA ALA A 55 10.53 14.20 -16.12
C ALA A 55 10.69 12.72 -15.72
N ALA A 56 10.08 12.30 -14.59
CA ALA A 56 10.09 10.91 -14.16
C ALA A 56 9.27 10.02 -15.12
N ILE A 57 8.09 10.46 -15.57
CA ILE A 57 7.27 9.73 -16.56
C ILE A 57 8.07 9.53 -17.86
N VAL A 58 8.73 10.59 -18.36
CA VAL A 58 9.55 10.51 -19.57
C VAL A 58 10.76 9.59 -19.37
N ARG A 59 11.47 9.72 -18.25
CA ARG A 59 12.65 8.89 -17.92
C ARG A 59 12.29 7.41 -17.81
N HIS A 60 11.13 7.07 -17.27
CA HIS A 60 10.66 5.71 -17.06
C HIS A 60 9.62 5.27 -18.11
N SER A 61 9.62 5.90 -19.29
CA SER A 61 8.61 5.64 -20.34
C SER A 61 8.56 4.19 -20.81
N SER A 62 9.68 3.48 -20.84
CA SER A 62 9.75 2.05 -21.16
C SER A 62 9.10 1.19 -20.08
N ALA A 63 9.37 1.47 -18.81
CA ALA A 63 8.73 0.78 -17.67
C ALA A 63 7.23 1.10 -17.64
N TRP A 64 6.84 2.34 -17.89
CA TRP A 64 5.43 2.72 -18.00
C TRP A 64 4.71 1.92 -19.09
N ALA A 65 5.31 1.82 -20.29
CA ALA A 65 4.76 1.03 -21.38
C ALA A 65 4.66 -0.47 -21.03
N ALA A 66 5.68 -1.02 -20.37
CA ALA A 66 5.66 -2.40 -19.90
C ALA A 66 4.60 -2.64 -18.82
N THR A 67 4.47 -1.74 -17.84
CA THR A 67 3.41 -1.79 -16.83
C THR A 67 2.02 -1.77 -17.47
N ALA A 68 1.77 -0.82 -18.39
CA ALA A 68 0.47 -0.72 -19.07
C ALA A 68 0.13 -1.98 -19.88
N ALA A 69 1.14 -2.64 -20.45
CA ALA A 69 0.97 -3.89 -21.20
C ALA A 69 0.77 -5.12 -20.28
N ALA A 70 1.32 -5.10 -19.08
CA ALA A 70 1.25 -6.20 -18.10
C ALA A 70 -0.08 -6.22 -17.33
N LEU A 71 -0.76 -5.08 -17.18
CA LEU A 71 -2.05 -4.99 -16.50
C LEU A 71 -3.13 -5.73 -17.26
N LYS A 72 -3.86 -6.61 -16.56
CA LYS A 72 -4.83 -7.55 -17.18
C LYS A 72 -6.20 -6.96 -17.46
N ASP A 73 -6.58 -5.91 -16.75
CA ASP A 73 -7.92 -5.32 -16.92
C ASP A 73 -7.85 -3.84 -17.36
N ARG A 74 -8.90 -3.40 -18.03
CA ARG A 74 -9.01 -2.04 -18.56
C ARG A 74 -9.06 -0.97 -17.48
N ASP A 75 -9.66 -1.30 -16.34
CA ASP A 75 -9.80 -0.35 -15.22
C ASP A 75 -8.45 -0.08 -14.55
N SER A 76 -7.60 -1.12 -14.39
CA SER A 76 -6.22 -0.97 -13.92
C SER A 76 -5.40 -0.10 -14.88
N SER A 77 -5.51 -0.33 -16.20
CA SER A 77 -4.81 0.46 -17.21
C SER A 77 -5.29 1.92 -17.24
N ARG A 78 -6.60 2.14 -17.08
CA ARG A 78 -7.19 3.47 -16.98
C ARG A 78 -6.73 4.18 -15.71
N LEU A 79 -6.78 3.49 -14.57
CA LEU A 79 -6.34 4.01 -13.28
C LEU A 79 -4.88 4.49 -13.30
N LEU A 80 -3.99 3.75 -13.98
CA LEU A 80 -2.59 4.16 -14.15
C LEU A 80 -2.47 5.54 -14.83
N LEU A 81 -3.28 5.80 -15.86
CA LEU A 81 -3.31 7.10 -16.54
C LEU A 81 -3.90 8.20 -15.64
N GLU A 82 -4.96 7.90 -14.90
CA GLU A 82 -5.62 8.82 -13.98
C GLU A 82 -4.70 9.23 -12.82
N LEU A 83 -3.92 8.29 -12.28
CA LEU A 83 -2.92 8.58 -11.25
C LEU A 83 -1.76 9.44 -11.79
N CYS A 84 -1.30 9.18 -13.00
CA CYS A 84 -0.33 10.05 -13.67
C CYS A 84 -0.89 11.46 -13.89
N ALA A 85 -2.14 11.58 -14.36
CA ALA A 85 -2.80 12.87 -14.54
C ALA A 85 -2.97 13.61 -13.20
N TYR A 86 -3.39 12.92 -12.13
CA TYR A 86 -3.50 13.49 -10.79
C TYR A 86 -2.16 14.03 -10.28
N ARG A 87 -1.07 13.28 -10.46
CA ARG A 87 0.27 13.69 -10.02
C ARG A 87 0.82 14.89 -10.82
N LEU A 88 0.28 15.16 -12.01
CA LEU A 88 0.64 16.35 -12.81
C LEU A 88 -0.25 17.56 -12.51
N LEU A 89 -1.56 17.35 -12.31
CA LEU A 89 -2.56 18.41 -12.16
C LEU A 89 -2.88 18.75 -10.70
N GLY A 90 -2.72 17.76 -9.79
CA GLY A 90 -3.07 17.85 -8.38
C GLY A 90 -4.57 17.74 -8.11
N GLY A 91 -4.91 17.52 -6.84
CA GLY A 91 -6.28 17.34 -6.38
C GLY A 91 -7.23 18.50 -6.66
N ARG A 92 -6.67 19.71 -6.83
CA ARG A 92 -7.46 20.88 -7.21
C ARG A 92 -8.05 20.81 -8.62
N HIS A 93 -7.34 20.17 -9.54
CA HIS A 93 -7.69 20.18 -10.96
C HIS A 93 -8.03 18.80 -11.51
N TYR A 94 -7.84 17.75 -10.72
CA TYR A 94 -8.16 16.39 -11.11
C TYR A 94 -8.80 15.62 -9.96
N ARG A 95 -9.90 14.91 -10.23
CA ARG A 95 -10.62 14.09 -9.25
C ARG A 95 -10.42 12.61 -9.60
N LEU A 96 -9.90 11.84 -8.65
CA LEU A 96 -9.76 10.40 -8.81
C LEU A 96 -11.11 9.68 -8.69
N PRO A 97 -11.28 8.50 -9.31
CA PRO A 97 -12.55 7.77 -9.31
C PRO A 97 -13.05 7.40 -7.89
N ARG A 98 -12.14 7.20 -6.94
CA ARG A 98 -12.49 6.85 -5.55
C ARG A 98 -13.21 7.99 -4.82
N ASN A 99 -13.17 9.23 -5.29
CA ASN A 99 -13.98 10.30 -4.74
C ASN A 99 -15.45 10.12 -5.16
N ASP A 100 -16.08 9.11 -4.59
CA ASP A 100 -17.44 8.64 -4.85
C ASP A 100 -18.28 8.64 -3.55
N GLU A 101 -19.55 8.36 -3.67
CA GLU A 101 -20.48 8.32 -2.54
C GLU A 101 -20.12 7.24 -1.51
N LEU A 102 -19.55 6.10 -1.96
CA LEU A 102 -19.12 5.04 -1.06
C LEU A 102 -17.96 5.48 -0.17
N PHE A 103 -16.98 6.21 -0.73
CA PHE A 103 -15.88 6.77 0.05
C PHE A 103 -16.41 7.67 1.18
N TRP A 104 -17.31 8.60 0.85
CA TRP A 104 -17.84 9.55 1.82
C TRP A 104 -18.74 8.92 2.88
N ARG A 105 -19.53 7.90 2.53
CA ARG A 105 -20.28 7.10 3.51
C ARG A 105 -19.34 6.38 4.48
N ASN A 106 -18.25 5.82 3.98
CA ASN A 106 -17.26 5.16 4.84
C ASN A 106 -16.55 6.15 5.76
N VAL A 107 -16.24 7.36 5.29
CA VAL A 107 -15.70 8.45 6.14
C VAL A 107 -16.67 8.76 7.26
N GLU A 108 -17.97 8.91 6.97
CA GLU A 108 -18.99 9.17 8.00
C GLU A 108 -19.12 8.01 9.01
N ALA A 109 -19.09 6.77 8.55
CA ALA A 109 -19.12 5.59 9.43
C ALA A 109 -17.93 5.57 10.39
N VAL A 110 -16.71 5.85 9.91
CA VAL A 110 -15.51 5.93 10.76
C VAL A 110 -15.66 7.03 11.82
N GLU A 111 -16.17 8.19 11.43
CA GLU A 111 -16.30 9.33 12.34
C GLU A 111 -17.37 9.16 13.41
N ARG A 112 -18.48 8.47 13.11
CA ARG A 112 -19.68 8.48 13.94
C ARG A 112 -20.09 7.13 14.48
N GLU A 113 -19.92 6.06 13.71
CA GLU A 113 -20.49 4.76 14.03
C GLU A 113 -19.51 3.81 14.69
N LEU A 114 -18.25 3.80 14.24
CA LEU A 114 -17.24 2.82 14.65
C LEU A 114 -16.36 3.30 15.81
N VAL A 115 -16.30 4.59 16.06
CA VAL A 115 -15.49 5.17 17.14
C VAL A 115 -16.15 4.93 18.49
N VAL A 116 -15.43 4.24 19.40
CA VAL A 116 -15.88 3.98 20.79
C VAL A 116 -15.41 5.09 21.71
N GLN A 117 -14.14 5.50 21.56
CA GLN A 117 -13.54 6.55 22.38
C GLN A 117 -12.53 7.34 21.56
N ARG A 118 -12.60 8.68 21.65
CA ARG A 118 -11.68 9.56 20.95
C ARG A 118 -10.42 9.84 21.77
N ASN A 119 -9.29 10.08 21.08
CA ASN A 119 -8.04 10.57 21.68
C ASN A 119 -7.55 9.71 22.85
N VAL A 120 -7.57 8.37 22.69
CA VAL A 120 -7.13 7.43 23.75
C VAL A 120 -5.63 7.40 23.92
N SER A 121 -4.89 7.69 22.85
CA SER A 121 -3.42 7.75 22.84
C SER A 121 -2.91 8.60 21.69
N ARG A 122 -1.58 8.79 21.62
CA ARG A 122 -0.91 9.51 20.53
C ARG A 122 0.36 8.79 20.13
N ALA A 123 0.53 8.57 18.83
CA ALA A 123 1.74 7.96 18.27
C ALA A 123 2.09 8.57 16.92
N GLY A 124 3.38 8.74 16.62
CA GLY A 124 3.86 9.27 15.34
C GLY A 124 3.37 10.68 15.00
N GLY A 125 2.85 11.44 15.98
CA GLY A 125 2.25 12.77 15.76
C GLY A 125 0.73 12.73 15.50
N TYR A 126 0.12 11.54 15.47
CA TYR A 126 -1.30 11.32 15.24
C TYR A 126 -2.04 11.08 16.55
N ASP A 127 -3.26 11.62 16.66
CA ASP A 127 -4.20 11.28 17.72
C ASP A 127 -4.89 9.97 17.35
N LEU A 128 -4.83 8.97 18.24
CA LEU A 128 -5.44 7.67 18.02
C LEU A 128 -6.76 7.57 18.78
N HIS A 129 -7.73 6.94 18.16
CA HIS A 129 -9.04 6.69 18.72
C HIS A 129 -9.24 5.19 18.88
N LEU A 130 -10.05 4.79 19.86
CA LEU A 130 -10.48 3.40 20.01
C LEU A 130 -11.67 3.14 19.10
N TYR A 131 -11.54 2.15 18.25
CA TYR A 131 -12.58 1.67 17.34
C TYR A 131 -13.04 0.26 17.69
N ARG A 132 -14.30 -0.03 17.37
CA ARG A 132 -14.85 -1.38 17.40
C ARG A 132 -15.46 -1.71 16.06
N LEU A 133 -14.97 -2.79 15.44
CA LEU A 133 -15.33 -3.23 14.11
C LEU A 133 -15.96 -4.61 14.15
N ALA A 134 -16.84 -4.91 13.22
CA ALA A 134 -17.34 -6.26 12.99
C ALA A 134 -16.30 -7.05 12.17
N GLY A 135 -15.59 -7.99 12.80
CA GLY A 135 -14.74 -8.94 12.09
C GLY A 135 -15.50 -10.21 11.70
N ARG A 136 -14.94 -11.02 10.79
CA ARG A 136 -15.53 -12.30 10.33
C ARG A 136 -15.74 -13.29 11.46
N SER A 137 -14.86 -13.29 12.43
CA SER A 137 -14.86 -14.23 13.55
C SER A 137 -15.17 -13.56 14.90
N GLY A 138 -15.76 -12.37 14.92
CA GLY A 138 -16.15 -11.60 16.08
C GLY A 138 -15.56 -10.18 16.09
N PRO A 139 -15.90 -9.36 17.09
CA PRO A 139 -15.49 -7.97 17.13
C PRO A 139 -13.97 -7.80 17.20
N ILE A 140 -13.48 -6.74 16.56
CA ILE A 140 -12.10 -6.29 16.59
C ILE A 140 -12.07 -4.91 17.25
N GLU A 141 -11.27 -4.75 18.30
CA GLU A 141 -11.06 -3.46 18.97
C GLU A 141 -9.61 -3.00 18.80
N LEU A 142 -9.40 -1.78 18.32
CA LEU A 142 -8.05 -1.27 18.14
C LEU A 142 -7.96 0.25 18.29
N GLU A 143 -6.80 0.68 18.77
CA GLU A 143 -6.38 2.07 18.74
C GLU A 143 -5.76 2.37 17.37
N ALA A 144 -6.35 3.30 16.62
CA ALA A 144 -5.87 3.65 15.30
C ALA A 144 -6.20 5.10 14.93
N HIS A 145 -5.55 5.61 13.91
CA HIS A 145 -5.98 6.83 13.24
C HIS A 145 -7.18 6.50 12.32
N PRO A 146 -8.14 7.43 12.14
CA PRO A 146 -9.32 7.20 11.31
C PRO A 146 -9.02 6.64 9.91
N MET A 147 -7.91 7.06 9.31
CA MET A 147 -7.49 6.63 7.98
C MET A 147 -7.17 5.13 7.91
N ASN A 148 -6.57 4.55 8.97
CA ASN A 148 -6.30 3.11 9.02
C ASN A 148 -7.60 2.30 9.04
N ILE A 149 -8.62 2.77 9.77
CA ILE A 149 -9.93 2.13 9.80
C ILE A 149 -10.60 2.20 8.44
N LEU A 150 -10.57 3.39 7.82
CA LEU A 150 -11.13 3.60 6.49
C LEU A 150 -10.47 2.69 5.46
N ASN A 151 -9.15 2.72 5.38
CA ASN A 151 -8.40 2.04 4.32
C ASN A 151 -8.32 0.52 4.53
N SER A 152 -7.92 0.08 5.74
CA SER A 152 -7.68 -1.35 6.01
C SER A 152 -8.97 -2.15 6.14
N PHE A 153 -10.05 -1.59 6.75
CA PHE A 153 -11.25 -2.36 7.08
C PHE A 153 -12.48 -2.04 6.23
N LEU A 154 -12.74 -0.77 5.89
CA LEU A 154 -13.94 -0.42 5.15
C LEU A 154 -13.74 -0.44 3.63
N ILE A 155 -12.61 0.07 3.16
CA ILE A 155 -12.23 0.04 1.74
C ILE A 155 -11.55 -1.27 1.39
N GLU A 156 -10.93 -1.94 2.37
CA GLU A 156 -10.17 -3.18 2.20
C GLU A 156 -9.05 -3.01 1.16
N GLN A 157 -8.20 -1.99 1.34
CA GLN A 157 -7.21 -1.58 0.33
C GLN A 157 -6.24 -2.69 -0.10
N TYR A 158 -6.05 -3.74 0.71
CA TYR A 158 -5.21 -4.90 0.39
C TYR A 158 -6.01 -6.09 -0.14
N ARG A 159 -7.23 -5.82 -0.60
CA ARG A 159 -8.10 -6.76 -1.29
C ARG A 159 -8.44 -6.23 -2.69
N PHE A 160 -8.27 -7.07 -3.69
CA PHE A 160 -8.72 -6.81 -5.04
C PHE A 160 -9.84 -7.79 -5.41
N ALA A 161 -10.97 -7.28 -5.88
CA ALA A 161 -12.08 -8.10 -6.38
C ALA A 161 -12.77 -7.36 -7.51
N ARG A 162 -12.32 -7.59 -8.74
CA ARG A 162 -12.85 -6.93 -9.93
C ARG A 162 -12.57 -7.76 -11.18
N SER A 163 -13.42 -7.64 -12.19
CA SER A 163 -13.22 -8.27 -13.51
C SER A 163 -12.99 -9.79 -13.45
N GLY A 164 -13.62 -10.48 -12.48
CA GLY A 164 -13.44 -11.92 -12.27
C GLY A 164 -12.14 -12.33 -11.60
N ALA A 165 -11.29 -11.38 -11.20
CA ALA A 165 -10.08 -11.62 -10.44
C ALA A 165 -10.30 -11.28 -8.96
N VAL A 166 -9.80 -12.15 -8.07
CA VAL A 166 -9.76 -11.92 -6.62
C VAL A 166 -8.33 -12.12 -6.14
N VAL A 167 -7.83 -11.15 -5.37
CA VAL A 167 -6.55 -11.22 -4.64
C VAL A 167 -6.83 -10.80 -3.21
N GLU A 168 -6.88 -11.76 -2.30
CA GLU A 168 -7.12 -11.53 -0.87
C GLU A 168 -6.44 -12.62 -0.03
N ALA A 169 -6.14 -12.31 1.22
CA ALA A 169 -5.75 -13.32 2.20
C ALA A 169 -6.98 -14.11 2.63
N GLU A 170 -6.87 -15.43 2.73
CA GLU A 170 -8.01 -16.31 3.00
C GLU A 170 -7.60 -17.64 3.64
N GLY A 171 -8.58 -18.36 4.21
CA GLY A 171 -8.42 -19.73 4.66
C GLY A 171 -7.28 -19.92 5.66
N ASP A 172 -6.30 -20.70 5.26
CA ASP A 172 -5.10 -21.06 6.03
C ASP A 172 -3.82 -20.39 5.51
N ASP A 173 -3.95 -19.26 4.77
CA ASP A 173 -2.82 -18.55 4.19
C ASP A 173 -1.76 -18.20 5.25
N LEU A 174 -0.49 -18.43 4.91
CA LEU A 174 0.65 -17.83 5.57
C LEU A 174 0.89 -16.45 4.95
N VAL A 175 0.63 -15.41 5.76
CA VAL A 175 0.68 -14.01 5.34
C VAL A 175 1.95 -13.35 5.85
N LEU A 176 2.68 -12.65 4.97
CA LEU A 176 3.72 -11.71 5.34
C LEU A 176 3.19 -10.29 5.19
N ASP A 177 3.11 -9.58 6.31
CA ASP A 177 2.61 -8.21 6.39
C ASP A 177 3.79 -7.24 6.62
N GLY A 178 4.38 -6.74 5.55
CA GLY A 178 5.46 -5.75 5.59
C GLY A 178 4.93 -4.35 5.87
N GLY A 179 5.35 -3.74 6.99
CA GLY A 179 4.86 -2.45 7.47
C GLY A 179 3.58 -2.62 8.27
N GLY A 180 3.69 -3.27 9.44
CA GLY A 180 2.56 -3.55 10.33
C GLY A 180 2.03 -2.34 11.10
N ALA A 181 2.80 -1.25 11.14
CA ALA A 181 2.48 -0.01 11.83
C ALA A 181 1.83 -0.25 13.21
N TRP A 182 0.58 0.10 13.39
CA TRP A 182 -0.15 -0.08 14.65
C TRP A 182 -0.90 -1.41 14.77
N GLY A 183 -0.65 -2.36 13.83
CA GLY A 183 -1.22 -3.70 13.84
C GLY A 183 -2.62 -3.80 13.23
N ASP A 184 -3.12 -2.74 12.61
CA ASP A 184 -4.41 -2.75 11.91
C ASP A 184 -4.41 -3.76 10.76
N THR A 185 -3.36 -3.77 9.93
CA THR A 185 -3.21 -4.74 8.84
C THR A 185 -3.02 -6.17 9.35
N ALA A 186 -2.22 -6.36 10.40
CA ALA A 186 -2.01 -7.67 11.01
C ALA A 186 -3.33 -8.27 11.54
N LEU A 187 -4.15 -7.46 12.23
CA LEU A 187 -5.48 -7.87 12.71
C LEU A 187 -6.44 -8.13 11.54
N TYR A 188 -6.41 -7.28 10.50
CA TYR A 188 -7.18 -7.49 9.28
C TYR A 188 -6.87 -8.83 8.65
N PHE A 189 -5.59 -9.14 8.40
CA PHE A 189 -5.21 -10.41 7.78
C PHE A 189 -5.50 -11.62 8.65
N ALA A 190 -5.29 -11.53 9.96
CA ALA A 190 -5.64 -12.61 10.88
C ALA A 190 -7.15 -12.89 10.93
N ASP A 191 -8.00 -11.89 10.69
CA ASP A 191 -9.45 -12.08 10.56
C ASP A 191 -9.83 -12.67 9.20
N ARG A 192 -9.08 -12.37 8.13
CA ARG A 192 -9.31 -12.89 6.77
C ARG A 192 -8.82 -14.32 6.58
N ALA A 193 -7.72 -14.70 7.23
CA ALA A 193 -7.14 -16.04 7.20
C ALA A 193 -7.33 -16.76 8.55
N PRO A 194 -8.55 -17.24 8.88
CA PRO A 194 -8.89 -17.73 10.22
C PRO A 194 -8.17 -19.02 10.63
N ALA A 195 -7.64 -19.78 9.71
CA ALA A 195 -6.80 -20.95 9.98
C ALA A 195 -5.31 -20.71 9.63
N GLY A 196 -4.99 -19.52 9.15
CA GLY A 196 -3.67 -19.08 8.72
C GLY A 196 -2.81 -18.49 9.83
N LYS A 197 -1.63 -18.02 9.44
CA LYS A 197 -0.69 -17.30 10.31
C LYS A 197 -0.22 -16.01 9.63
N VAL A 198 -0.06 -14.94 10.42
CA VAL A 198 0.42 -13.64 9.97
C VAL A 198 1.76 -13.35 10.62
N PHE A 199 2.77 -13.01 9.83
CA PHE A 199 4.03 -12.47 10.28
C PHE A 199 4.08 -10.99 9.89
N THR A 200 3.96 -10.11 10.88
CA THR A 200 3.94 -8.67 10.67
C THR A 200 5.31 -8.07 10.97
N PHE A 201 5.87 -7.36 9.98
CA PHE A 201 7.18 -6.71 10.08
C PHE A 201 6.98 -5.24 10.43
N GLU A 202 7.41 -4.86 11.61
CA GLU A 202 7.42 -3.49 12.12
C GLU A 202 8.68 -3.29 12.96
N LEU A 203 9.21 -2.08 13.02
CA LEU A 203 10.51 -1.84 13.62
C LEU A 203 10.61 -0.50 14.38
N GLU A 204 9.65 0.42 14.23
CA GLU A 204 9.62 1.63 15.05
C GLU A 204 8.98 1.34 16.40
N GLU A 205 9.71 1.57 17.50
CA GLU A 205 9.28 1.23 18.86
C GLU A 205 7.91 1.84 19.22
N ARG A 206 7.64 3.08 18.81
CA ARG A 206 6.34 3.73 19.08
C ARG A 206 5.18 3.07 18.34
N ASN A 207 5.42 2.54 17.14
CA ASN A 207 4.43 1.75 16.42
C ASN A 207 4.23 0.41 17.11
N LEU A 208 5.33 -0.25 17.49
CA LEU A 208 5.32 -1.53 18.21
C LEU A 208 4.57 -1.45 19.53
N GLU A 209 4.70 -0.36 20.28
CA GLU A 209 3.92 -0.14 21.52
C GLU A 209 2.41 -0.15 21.26
N VAL A 210 1.94 0.54 20.22
CA VAL A 210 0.52 0.57 19.85
C VAL A 210 0.08 -0.80 19.33
N LEU A 211 0.88 -1.41 18.45
CA LEU A 211 0.64 -2.74 17.89
C LEU A 211 0.45 -3.78 19.02
N ARG A 212 1.36 -3.82 20.00
CA ARG A 212 1.28 -4.74 21.14
C ARG A 212 0.00 -4.51 21.97
N ARG A 213 -0.42 -3.25 22.18
CA ARG A 213 -1.70 -2.95 22.86
C ARG A 213 -2.89 -3.42 22.04
N ASN A 214 -2.87 -3.26 20.72
CA ASN A 214 -3.92 -3.71 19.82
C ASN A 214 -4.02 -5.24 19.78
N LEU A 215 -2.88 -5.95 19.78
CA LEU A 215 -2.87 -7.41 19.91
C LEU A 215 -3.44 -7.87 21.25
N ALA A 216 -3.09 -7.20 22.35
CA ALA A 216 -3.63 -7.53 23.68
C ALA A 216 -5.15 -7.37 23.79
N ARG A 217 -5.75 -6.42 23.05
CA ARG A 217 -7.21 -6.25 22.95
C ARG A 217 -7.90 -7.36 22.14
N ASN A 218 -7.15 -8.05 21.28
CA ASN A 218 -7.68 -9.04 20.34
C ASN A 218 -6.99 -10.42 20.50
N PRO A 219 -7.01 -11.05 21.68
CA PRO A 219 -6.19 -12.25 21.97
C PRO A 219 -6.46 -13.41 21.02
N ARG A 220 -7.68 -13.54 20.52
CA ARG A 220 -8.06 -14.58 19.56
C ARG A 220 -7.37 -14.42 18.20
N LEU A 221 -7.23 -13.20 17.70
CA LEU A 221 -6.51 -12.91 16.47
C LEU A 221 -4.99 -12.92 16.71
N ALA A 222 -4.55 -12.35 17.83
CA ALA A 222 -3.16 -12.27 18.25
C ALA A 222 -2.48 -13.65 18.36
N ALA A 223 -3.24 -14.70 18.71
CA ALA A 223 -2.72 -16.06 18.75
C ALA A 223 -2.14 -16.57 17.41
N ARG A 224 -2.47 -15.89 16.31
CA ARG A 224 -1.99 -16.23 14.96
C ARG A 224 -1.08 -15.16 14.36
N ILE A 225 -0.74 -14.12 15.12
CA ILE A 225 0.11 -13.01 14.67
C ILE A 225 1.46 -13.09 15.37
N GLU A 226 2.52 -13.06 14.60
CA GLU A 226 3.90 -12.98 15.09
C GLU A 226 4.53 -11.67 14.60
N VAL A 227 5.11 -10.90 15.53
CA VAL A 227 5.76 -9.63 15.23
C VAL A 227 7.24 -9.90 14.95
N VAL A 228 7.73 -9.40 13.82
CA VAL A 228 9.13 -9.51 13.38
C VAL A 228 9.73 -8.10 13.38
N GLU A 229 10.62 -7.83 14.33
CA GLU A 229 11.24 -6.51 14.54
C GLU A 229 12.50 -6.35 13.66
N ARG A 230 12.35 -6.55 12.34
CA ARG A 230 13.41 -6.43 11.34
C ARG A 230 12.92 -5.68 10.10
N ALA A 231 13.84 -4.95 9.46
CA ALA A 231 13.56 -4.21 8.23
C ALA A 231 13.58 -5.13 7.01
N LEU A 232 12.49 -5.20 6.25
CA LEU A 232 12.48 -5.92 4.97
C LEU A 232 13.41 -5.23 3.96
N TRP A 233 14.34 -6.01 3.39
CA TRP A 233 15.36 -5.49 2.46
C TRP A 233 15.81 -6.58 1.47
N ASN A 234 16.76 -6.22 0.59
CA ASN A 234 17.30 -7.15 -0.41
C ASN A 234 18.33 -8.15 0.14
N LYS A 235 18.88 -7.88 1.32
CA LYS A 235 19.85 -8.73 2.02
C LYS A 235 19.59 -8.72 3.51
N SER A 236 19.91 -9.80 4.20
CA SER A 236 19.87 -9.91 5.65
C SER A 236 21.16 -9.41 6.32
N GLY A 237 21.04 -8.94 7.56
CA GLY A 237 22.17 -8.53 8.39
C GLY A 237 22.79 -7.18 8.02
N GLU A 238 22.20 -6.41 7.12
CA GLU A 238 22.64 -5.03 6.85
C GLU A 238 22.12 -4.09 7.94
N ARG A 239 22.96 -3.15 8.37
CA ARG A 239 22.58 -2.09 9.32
C ARG A 239 22.02 -0.91 8.54
N LEU A 240 20.74 -0.68 8.64
CA LEU A 240 20.03 0.38 7.95
C LEU A 240 19.69 1.53 8.89
N HIS A 241 19.77 2.75 8.37
CA HIS A 241 19.35 3.94 9.10
C HIS A 241 17.85 4.17 8.95
N LEU A 242 17.16 4.32 10.07
CA LEU A 242 15.74 4.56 10.16
C LEU A 242 15.45 6.03 10.40
N ALA A 243 14.66 6.65 9.58
CA ALA A 243 14.08 7.96 9.82
C ALA A 243 12.67 7.78 10.39
N ALA A 244 12.58 7.70 11.73
CA ALA A 244 11.32 7.46 12.44
C ALA A 244 10.31 8.58 12.17
N ALA A 245 9.10 8.22 11.75
CA ALA A 245 8.00 9.15 11.45
C ALA A 245 6.61 8.56 11.74
N GLY A 246 6.51 7.58 12.67
CA GLY A 246 5.29 6.80 12.87
C GLY A 246 4.99 5.92 11.65
N PRO A 247 3.73 5.81 11.19
CA PRO A 247 3.40 5.02 10.00
C PRO A 247 4.18 5.40 8.74
N GLY A 248 4.70 6.64 8.64
CA GLY A 248 5.55 7.11 7.54
C GLY A 248 7.05 6.92 7.77
N THR A 249 7.46 5.98 8.59
CA THR A 249 8.87 5.68 8.91
C THR A 249 9.61 5.09 7.71
N ARG A 250 10.74 5.71 7.32
CA ARG A 250 11.49 5.36 6.10
C ARG A 250 12.88 4.84 6.41
N ILE A 251 13.35 3.90 5.58
CA ILE A 251 14.74 3.45 5.56
C ILE A 251 15.55 4.40 4.66
N GLY A 252 16.72 4.86 5.15
CA GLY A 252 17.70 5.60 4.34
C GLY A 252 17.40 7.08 4.13
N GLY A 253 16.71 7.76 5.02
CA GLY A 253 16.49 9.20 4.99
C GLY A 253 17.46 9.99 5.88
N ALA A 254 17.68 11.29 5.60
CA ALA A 254 18.26 12.18 6.59
C ALA A 254 17.27 12.35 7.76
N PRO A 255 17.73 12.34 9.02
CA PRO A 255 16.83 12.56 10.15
C PRO A 255 16.21 13.95 10.04
N GLY A 256 14.92 14.03 10.34
CA GLY A 256 14.25 15.32 10.50
C GLY A 256 14.89 16.10 11.67
N PRO A 257 14.70 17.43 11.73
CA PRO A 257 15.26 18.24 12.81
C PRO A 257 14.91 17.68 14.20
N GLY A 258 15.93 17.40 15.02
CA GLY A 258 15.76 16.91 16.40
C GLY A 258 15.44 15.42 16.54
N ARG A 259 15.55 14.60 15.47
CA ARG A 259 15.36 13.14 15.54
C ARG A 259 16.71 12.41 15.45
N ALA A 260 16.90 11.42 16.31
CA ALA A 260 18.02 10.50 16.21
C ALA A 260 17.80 9.51 15.07
N LEU A 261 18.90 9.12 14.39
CA LEU A 261 18.88 7.98 13.48
C LEU A 261 18.93 6.71 14.33
N GLU A 262 17.89 5.91 14.24
CA GLU A 262 17.92 4.54 14.74
C GLU A 262 18.61 3.65 13.71
N VAL A 263 19.33 2.64 14.18
CA VAL A 263 19.95 1.63 13.32
C VAL A 263 19.22 0.33 13.54
N VAL A 264 18.65 -0.19 12.45
CA VAL A 264 17.88 -1.43 12.44
C VAL A 264 18.58 -2.48 11.59
N GLU A 265 18.37 -3.75 11.93
CA GLU A 265 18.88 -4.87 11.16
C GLU A 265 17.88 -5.28 10.07
N SER A 266 18.40 -5.51 8.88
CA SER A 266 17.60 -5.95 7.74
C SER A 266 17.42 -7.46 7.69
N ILE A 267 16.32 -7.88 7.01
CA ILE A 267 16.09 -9.27 6.64
C ILE A 267 15.53 -9.35 5.21
N ALA A 268 16.08 -10.25 4.41
CA ALA A 268 15.47 -10.65 3.15
C ALA A 268 14.39 -11.70 3.40
N ILE A 269 13.25 -11.59 2.71
CA ILE A 269 12.15 -12.56 2.84
C ILE A 269 12.61 -13.99 2.53
N ASP A 270 13.50 -14.15 1.56
CA ASP A 270 14.08 -15.45 1.21
C ASP A 270 14.83 -16.10 2.37
N ASP A 271 15.55 -15.31 3.14
CA ASP A 271 16.33 -15.77 4.28
C ASP A 271 15.41 -15.98 5.50
N TRP A 272 14.45 -15.06 5.73
CA TRP A 272 13.42 -15.22 6.75
C TRP A 272 12.65 -16.54 6.57
N ARG A 273 12.26 -16.84 5.31
CA ARG A 273 11.59 -18.11 4.97
C ARG A 273 12.44 -19.31 5.33
N ALA A 274 13.73 -19.27 5.05
CA ALA A 274 14.67 -20.34 5.37
C ALA A 274 14.89 -20.48 6.89
N GLU A 275 15.09 -19.37 7.61
CA GLU A 275 15.26 -19.34 9.08
C GLU A 275 14.04 -19.94 9.80
N ASN A 276 12.84 -19.67 9.32
CA ASN A 276 11.59 -20.14 9.92
C ASN A 276 11.12 -21.51 9.40
N GLY A 277 11.85 -22.15 8.48
CA GLY A 277 11.47 -23.42 7.87
C GLY A 277 10.12 -23.37 7.15
N ALA A 278 9.71 -22.17 6.69
CA ALA A 278 8.41 -21.96 6.07
C ALA A 278 8.38 -22.59 4.67
N ARG A 279 7.60 -23.65 4.50
CA ARG A 279 7.50 -24.38 3.23
C ARG A 279 6.71 -23.60 2.17
N ARG A 280 5.76 -22.77 2.60
CA ARG A 280 4.93 -21.92 1.75
C ARG A 280 4.87 -20.49 2.28
N VAL A 281 4.57 -19.57 1.41
CA VAL A 281 4.09 -18.21 1.67
C VAL A 281 2.97 -18.00 0.67
N ASP A 282 1.79 -17.60 1.14
CA ASP A 282 0.58 -17.59 0.32
C ASP A 282 0.13 -16.17 -0.02
N PHE A 283 0.46 -15.21 0.85
CA PHE A 283 0.15 -13.80 0.64
C PHE A 283 1.29 -12.92 1.16
N ILE A 284 1.67 -11.91 0.39
CA ILE A 284 2.64 -10.88 0.81
C ILE A 284 2.02 -9.51 0.58
N LYS A 285 1.87 -8.74 1.65
CA LYS A 285 1.62 -7.30 1.58
C LYS A 285 2.93 -6.56 1.86
N MET A 286 3.20 -5.50 1.11
CA MET A 286 4.27 -4.54 1.40
C MET A 286 3.74 -3.12 1.29
N ASP A 287 3.87 -2.39 2.38
CA ASP A 287 3.68 -0.95 2.47
C ASP A 287 4.71 -0.45 3.48
N ILE A 288 5.92 -0.21 2.99
CA ILE A 288 7.16 -0.02 3.76
C ILE A 288 7.90 1.24 3.36
N GLU A 289 7.11 2.24 2.98
CA GLU A 289 7.54 3.64 2.83
C GLU A 289 8.72 3.84 1.85
N GLY A 290 8.68 3.12 0.71
CA GLY A 290 9.63 3.25 -0.39
C GLY A 290 10.76 2.22 -0.38
N ALA A 291 10.69 1.21 0.50
CA ALA A 291 11.61 0.06 0.52
C ALA A 291 11.07 -1.16 -0.24
N GLU A 292 9.94 -1.04 -0.96
CA GLU A 292 9.27 -2.14 -1.67
C GLU A 292 10.17 -2.80 -2.71
N ILE A 293 10.87 -1.99 -3.53
CA ILE A 293 11.74 -2.52 -4.59
C ILE A 293 12.89 -3.37 -4.02
N PRO A 294 13.70 -2.90 -3.05
CA PRO A 294 14.71 -3.77 -2.43
C PRO A 294 14.10 -4.96 -1.70
N ALA A 295 12.98 -4.82 -0.99
CA ALA A 295 12.32 -5.95 -0.31
C ALA A 295 11.84 -7.03 -1.31
N LEU A 296 11.26 -6.65 -2.44
CA LEU A 296 10.90 -7.56 -3.54
C LEU A 296 12.13 -8.29 -4.12
N GLN A 297 13.27 -7.60 -4.20
CA GLN A 297 14.52 -8.24 -4.61
C GLN A 297 14.99 -9.29 -3.61
N GLY A 298 14.75 -9.10 -2.31
CA GLY A 298 15.01 -10.05 -1.24
C GLY A 298 13.98 -11.17 -1.12
N ALA A 299 12.91 -11.14 -1.91
CA ALA A 299 11.84 -12.13 -1.95
C ALA A 299 11.83 -13.00 -3.22
N ARG A 300 12.85 -12.89 -4.09
CA ARG A 300 12.87 -13.50 -5.43
C ARG A 300 12.64 -15.01 -5.41
N ARG A 301 13.33 -15.73 -4.51
CA ARG A 301 13.19 -17.20 -4.39
C ARG A 301 11.81 -17.56 -3.87
N THR A 302 11.35 -16.85 -2.84
CA THR A 302 10.04 -17.07 -2.24
C THR A 302 8.92 -16.84 -3.25
N ILE A 303 8.97 -15.73 -4.01
CA ILE A 303 7.98 -15.43 -5.05
C ILE A 303 7.97 -16.50 -6.14
N ARG A 304 9.14 -16.93 -6.62
CA ARG A 304 9.25 -17.97 -7.64
C ARG A 304 8.75 -19.35 -7.16
N ASP A 305 9.14 -19.73 -5.93
CA ASP A 305 8.94 -21.10 -5.43
C ASP A 305 7.52 -21.28 -4.84
N CYS A 306 6.94 -20.22 -4.24
CA CYS A 306 5.64 -20.28 -3.59
C CYS A 306 4.51 -19.63 -4.41
N SER A 307 4.83 -18.77 -5.38
CA SER A 307 3.86 -18.02 -6.19
C SER A 307 2.78 -17.35 -5.33
N PRO A 308 3.15 -16.58 -4.27
CA PRO A 308 2.18 -15.98 -3.36
C PRO A 308 1.30 -14.95 -4.07
N LYS A 309 0.10 -14.73 -3.57
CA LYS A 309 -0.69 -13.53 -3.89
C LYS A 309 0.05 -12.31 -3.34
N LEU A 310 0.09 -11.20 -4.10
CA LEU A 310 0.84 -9.99 -3.72
C LEU A 310 -0.07 -8.78 -3.68
N ALA A 311 0.12 -7.91 -2.66
CA ALA A 311 -0.47 -6.59 -2.53
C ALA A 311 0.64 -5.60 -2.15
N ILE A 312 1.17 -4.88 -3.14
CA ILE A 312 2.38 -4.06 -3.01
C ILE A 312 2.05 -2.59 -3.22
N ALA A 313 2.36 -1.75 -2.23
CA ALA A 313 2.23 -0.30 -2.33
C ALA A 313 3.11 0.26 -3.46
N THR A 314 2.57 1.20 -4.24
CA THR A 314 3.25 1.78 -5.40
C THR A 314 3.20 3.30 -5.40
N TYR A 315 2.77 3.91 -4.32
CA TYR A 315 2.41 5.33 -4.27
C TYR A 315 3.49 6.25 -3.68
N HIS A 316 4.51 5.72 -3.05
CA HIS A 316 5.55 6.53 -2.39
C HIS A 316 6.36 7.38 -3.38
N SER A 317 6.41 6.96 -4.65
CA SER A 317 6.96 7.79 -5.73
C SER A 317 6.30 7.48 -7.08
N ILE A 318 6.37 8.45 -8.01
CA ILE A 318 5.95 8.22 -9.40
C ILE A 318 6.77 7.11 -10.07
N ARG A 319 8.03 6.93 -9.68
CA ARG A 319 8.89 5.85 -10.16
C ARG A 319 8.31 4.49 -9.77
N GLU A 320 7.92 4.30 -8.51
CA GLU A 320 7.36 3.03 -8.01
C GLU A 320 6.06 2.69 -8.72
N LEU A 321 5.18 3.66 -8.89
CA LEU A 321 3.94 3.49 -9.66
C LEU A 321 4.20 2.94 -11.06
N LEU A 322 5.28 3.37 -11.71
CA LEU A 322 5.61 2.98 -13.08
C LEU A 322 6.47 1.71 -13.17
N THR A 323 7.17 1.32 -12.10
CA THR A 323 8.18 0.25 -12.17
C THR A 323 7.82 -1.00 -11.35
N ILE A 324 7.11 -0.88 -10.23
CA ILE A 324 6.77 -2.06 -9.40
C ILE A 324 5.94 -3.09 -10.17
N PRO A 325 4.86 -2.73 -10.91
CA PRO A 325 4.11 -3.75 -11.65
C PRO A 325 4.97 -4.51 -12.69
N THR A 326 5.90 -3.80 -13.36
CA THR A 326 6.84 -4.47 -14.29
C THR A 326 7.78 -5.42 -13.53
N LEU A 327 8.31 -4.98 -12.38
CA LEU A 327 9.16 -5.83 -11.54
C LEU A 327 8.43 -7.10 -11.09
N LEU A 328 7.14 -7.01 -10.72
CA LEU A 328 6.35 -8.19 -10.35
C LEU A 328 6.20 -9.17 -11.53
N ALA A 329 6.00 -8.66 -12.76
CA ALA A 329 5.96 -9.49 -13.96
C ALA A 329 7.32 -10.17 -14.26
N GLU A 330 8.44 -9.49 -13.97
CA GLU A 330 9.78 -10.03 -14.13
C GLU A 330 10.12 -11.08 -13.07
N LEU A 331 9.64 -10.89 -11.83
CA LEU A 331 9.87 -11.83 -10.73
C LEU A 331 9.14 -13.16 -10.94
N HIS A 332 7.96 -13.12 -11.56
CA HIS A 332 7.15 -14.31 -11.86
C HIS A 332 6.29 -14.11 -13.11
N HIS A 333 6.67 -14.75 -14.21
CA HIS A 333 6.00 -14.60 -15.52
C HIS A 333 4.56 -15.14 -15.56
N GLY A 334 4.16 -15.95 -14.58
CA GLY A 334 2.80 -16.50 -14.45
C GLY A 334 1.84 -15.64 -13.63
N TYR A 335 2.15 -14.37 -13.38
CA TYR A 335 1.25 -13.49 -12.64
C TYR A 335 0.27 -12.73 -13.55
N ASP A 336 -0.99 -12.67 -13.11
CA ASP A 336 -1.96 -11.68 -13.55
C ASP A 336 -1.83 -10.44 -12.66
N LEU A 337 -1.62 -9.27 -13.28
CA LEU A 337 -1.37 -8.01 -12.58
C LEU A 337 -2.56 -7.07 -12.66
N HIS A 338 -2.87 -6.44 -11.54
CA HIS A 338 -3.93 -5.48 -11.39
C HIS A 338 -3.48 -4.27 -10.59
N LEU A 339 -4.23 -3.17 -10.68
CA LEU A 339 -3.98 -1.95 -9.93
C LEU A 339 -5.28 -1.47 -9.29
N ALA A 340 -5.24 -1.16 -7.98
CA ALA A 340 -6.34 -0.52 -7.29
C ALA A 340 -5.86 0.70 -6.50
N HIS A 341 -6.82 1.58 -6.16
CA HIS A 341 -6.54 2.82 -5.46
C HIS A 341 -7.65 3.07 -4.42
N ALA A 342 -7.26 3.37 -3.20
CA ALA A 342 -8.15 3.38 -2.04
C ALA A 342 -8.63 4.79 -1.62
N THR A 343 -7.94 5.86 -2.03
CA THR A 343 -8.19 7.22 -1.52
C THR A 343 -8.57 8.22 -2.61
N ILE A 344 -8.84 9.45 -2.19
CA ILE A 344 -9.16 10.58 -3.10
C ILE A 344 -7.94 11.46 -3.40
N HIS A 345 -6.77 11.08 -2.90
CA HIS A 345 -5.47 11.74 -3.10
C HIS A 345 -4.43 10.77 -3.70
N ALA A 346 -3.16 11.18 -3.85
CA ALA A 346 -2.16 10.39 -4.58
C ALA A 346 -1.61 9.15 -3.84
N GLU A 347 -1.97 8.94 -2.58
CA GLU A 347 -1.49 7.83 -1.76
C GLU A 347 -2.46 6.63 -1.82
N GLU A 348 -2.04 5.47 -1.33
CA GLU A 348 -2.82 4.23 -1.23
C GLU A 348 -3.18 3.62 -2.60
N THR A 349 -2.18 3.52 -3.46
CA THR A 349 -2.26 2.75 -4.70
C THR A 349 -1.52 1.44 -4.55
N ILE A 350 -2.19 0.33 -4.79
CA ILE A 350 -1.69 -1.02 -4.60
C ILE A 350 -1.61 -1.75 -5.94
N ALA A 351 -0.45 -2.32 -6.24
CA ALA A 351 -0.29 -3.30 -7.31
C ALA A 351 -0.59 -4.70 -6.76
N PHE A 352 -1.52 -5.37 -7.37
CA PHE A 352 -1.91 -6.74 -7.04
C PHE A 352 -1.37 -7.72 -8.07
N ALA A 353 -0.88 -8.86 -7.58
CA ALA A 353 -0.49 -9.97 -8.41
C ALA A 353 -1.08 -11.27 -7.86
N ARG A 354 -1.53 -12.13 -8.76
CA ARG A 354 -1.94 -13.50 -8.43
C ARG A 354 -1.38 -14.47 -9.48
N PRO A 355 -1.11 -15.72 -9.09
CA PRO A 355 -0.80 -16.76 -10.07
C PRO A 355 -1.92 -16.86 -11.11
N HIS A 356 -1.54 -16.98 -12.38
CA HIS A 356 -2.49 -17.22 -13.45
C HIS A 356 -3.23 -18.54 -13.20
N VAL A 357 -4.54 -18.47 -13.05
CA VAL A 357 -5.38 -19.67 -13.01
C VAL A 357 -5.49 -20.14 -14.45
N GLY A 358 -4.73 -21.16 -14.83
CA GLY A 358 -4.85 -21.79 -16.15
C GLY A 358 -6.30 -22.18 -16.39
N ALA A 359 -6.83 -21.86 -17.56
CA ALA A 359 -8.05 -22.48 -18.03
C ALA A 359 -7.80 -24.00 -18.04
N GLY A 360 -8.37 -24.73 -17.05
CA GLY A 360 -8.37 -26.17 -16.99
C GLY A 360 -9.13 -26.77 -18.15
#